data_fa737403fa7f975f23488aaaa994330f
#
_entry.id   fa737403fa7f975f23488aaaa994330f
#
_cell.length_a   1.000
_cell.length_b   1.000
_cell.length_c   1.000
_cell.angle_alpha   90.00
_cell.angle_beta   90.00
_cell.angle_gamma   90.00
#
_symmetry.space_group_name_H-M   'P 1'
#
loop_
_entity.id
_entity.type
_entity.pdbx_description
1 polymer ?
#
loop_
_entity_poly.entity_id
_entity_poly.type
_entity_poly.pdbx_seq_one_letter_code
_entity_poly.pdbx_strand_id
1 'polypeptide(L)'
;ENGVTHERKPVVTETVRLELKQENIEVVKRAMAGVVKEGTAARVFGGAGYVSGGKTGTAQVIGIGKNEKYNAAALAEHKRDHALYTAFAPVDNPKIVIALIVENAGFGASAAAPIARKAMDYFFLGKKPVSEVSTRGVPEPDDYPEEPDEVLQPILTPAIPEEENTEEE
;
A
#
# COMPACT_ATOMS: atom_id res chain seq x y z
N GLU A 1 19.18 20.26 20.62
CA GLU A 1 18.66 21.11 20.99
C GLU A 1 17.71 20.55 22.01
N ASN A 2 17.06 21.13 22.84
CA ASN A 2 16.62 20.90 24.20
C ASN A 2 15.41 19.97 24.42
N GLY A 3 15.16 18.94 23.60
CA GLY A 3 14.14 17.90 23.90
C GLY A 3 12.69 18.39 24.09
N VAL A 4 12.38 19.62 23.69
CA VAL A 4 11.02 20.16 23.78
C VAL A 4 10.23 19.68 22.59
N THR A 5 9.26 18.82 22.84
CA THR A 5 8.31 18.34 21.82
C THR A 5 7.30 19.46 21.54
N HIS A 6 7.38 20.06 20.37
CA HIS A 6 6.37 21.01 19.91
C HIS A 6 5.25 20.26 19.19
N GLU A 7 4.09 20.16 19.80
CA GLU A 7 2.88 19.66 19.13
C GLU A 7 2.40 20.69 18.11
N ARG A 8 2.62 20.43 16.82
CA ARG A 8 2.01 21.20 15.73
C ARG A 8 0.60 20.67 15.44
N LYS A 9 -0.40 21.40 15.84
CA LYS A 9 -1.76 21.12 15.38
C LYS A 9 -1.84 21.45 13.88
N PRO A 10 -2.36 20.55 13.05
CA PRO A 10 -2.56 20.85 11.64
C PRO A 10 -3.55 22.00 11.50
N VAL A 11 -3.20 23.01 10.69
CA VAL A 11 -4.12 24.09 10.34
C VAL A 11 -4.95 23.59 9.19
N VAL A 12 -6.25 23.31 9.45
CA VAL A 12 -7.21 22.97 8.40
C VAL A 12 -7.62 24.27 7.73
N THR A 13 -7.15 24.50 6.51
CA THR A 13 -7.45 25.71 5.72
C THR A 13 -8.70 25.54 4.87
N GLU A 14 -9.02 24.32 4.48
CA GLU A 14 -10.18 24.00 3.65
C GLU A 14 -10.65 22.57 3.94
N THR A 15 -11.96 22.37 3.90
CA THR A 15 -12.58 21.04 4.00
C THR A 15 -13.41 20.79 2.75
N VAL A 16 -12.98 19.81 1.94
CA VAL A 16 -13.72 19.37 0.76
C VAL A 16 -14.49 18.10 1.12
N ARG A 17 -15.82 18.14 0.93
CA ARG A 17 -16.66 16.96 1.10
C ARG A 17 -16.72 16.19 -0.21
N LEU A 18 -16.22 14.95 -0.19
CA LEU A 18 -16.35 14.04 -1.32
C LEU A 18 -17.68 13.29 -1.23
N GLU A 19 -18.49 13.39 -2.27
CA GLU A 19 -19.76 12.65 -2.38
C GLU A 19 -19.49 11.24 -2.93
N LEU A 20 -18.92 10.38 -2.09
CA LEU A 20 -18.66 8.99 -2.43
C LEU A 20 -19.86 8.15 -2.03
N LYS A 21 -20.26 7.23 -2.92
CA LYS A 21 -21.30 6.25 -2.58
C LYS A 21 -20.75 5.28 -1.54
N GLN A 22 -21.49 5.13 -0.43
CA GLN A 22 -21.08 4.25 0.67
C GLN A 22 -20.84 2.81 0.23
N GLU A 23 -21.66 2.31 -0.69
CA GLU A 23 -21.50 0.98 -1.26
C GLU A 23 -20.13 0.76 -1.92
N ASN A 24 -19.62 1.76 -2.65
CA ASN A 24 -18.30 1.70 -3.29
C ASN A 24 -17.17 1.71 -2.23
N ILE A 25 -17.33 2.49 -1.17
CA ILE A 25 -16.39 2.51 -0.06
C ILE A 25 -16.28 1.13 0.57
N GLU A 26 -17.42 0.47 0.82
CA GLU A 26 -17.43 -0.87 1.41
C GLU A 26 -16.85 -1.94 0.48
N VAL A 27 -17.02 -1.79 -0.84
CA VAL A 27 -16.37 -2.68 -1.83
C VAL A 27 -14.85 -2.53 -1.74
N VAL A 28 -14.34 -1.30 -1.74
CA VAL A 28 -12.90 -1.03 -1.66
C VAL A 28 -12.31 -1.53 -0.32
N LYS A 29 -13.00 -1.28 0.80
CA LYS A 29 -12.56 -1.78 2.11
C LYS A 29 -12.45 -3.31 2.13
N ARG A 30 -13.44 -4.02 1.58
CA ARG A 30 -13.39 -5.48 1.48
C ARG A 30 -12.27 -5.97 0.58
N ALA A 31 -12.04 -5.32 -0.57
CA ALA A 31 -10.93 -5.64 -1.46
C ALA A 31 -9.59 -5.45 -0.75
N MET A 32 -9.40 -4.34 -0.03
CA MET A 32 -8.18 -4.10 0.74
C MET A 32 -7.99 -5.09 1.91
N ALA A 33 -9.08 -5.56 2.53
CA ALA A 33 -9.01 -6.64 3.51
C ALA A 33 -8.59 -7.97 2.86
N GLY A 34 -9.01 -8.23 1.63
CA GLY A 34 -8.59 -9.39 0.83
C GLY A 34 -7.08 -9.42 0.58
N VAL A 35 -6.45 -8.28 0.31
CA VAL A 35 -4.98 -8.17 0.15
C VAL A 35 -4.23 -8.69 1.37
N VAL A 36 -4.76 -8.43 2.56
CA VAL A 36 -4.17 -8.84 3.84
C VAL A 36 -4.50 -10.28 4.19
N LYS A 37 -5.69 -10.76 3.83
CA LYS A 37 -6.17 -12.10 4.16
C LYS A 37 -5.58 -13.19 3.26
N GLU A 38 -5.54 -12.94 1.96
CA GLU A 38 -5.22 -13.93 0.93
C GLU A 38 -4.37 -13.39 -0.23
N GLY A 39 -4.11 -12.07 -0.26
CA GLY A 39 -3.33 -11.40 -1.28
C GLY A 39 -1.85 -11.20 -0.91
N THR A 40 -1.24 -10.20 -1.55
CA THR A 40 0.21 -9.93 -1.49
C THR A 40 0.75 -9.67 -0.10
N ALA A 41 -0.08 -9.20 0.85
CA ALA A 41 0.34 -8.94 2.23
C ALA A 41 -0.03 -10.07 3.22
N ALA A 42 -0.62 -11.17 2.77
CA ALA A 42 -1.13 -12.23 3.64
C ALA A 42 -0.03 -12.86 4.52
N ARG A 43 1.16 -13.11 3.97
CA ARG A 43 2.29 -13.66 4.73
C ARG A 43 2.74 -12.73 5.86
N VAL A 44 2.69 -11.42 5.62
CA VAL A 44 3.14 -10.42 6.58
C VAL A 44 2.15 -10.25 7.72
N PHE A 45 0.85 -10.27 7.42
CA PHE A 45 -0.20 -10.01 8.40
C PHE A 45 -0.82 -11.27 9.02
N GLY A 46 -0.38 -12.45 8.63
CA GLY A 46 -0.80 -13.71 9.26
C GLY A 46 -0.65 -13.65 10.78
N GLY A 47 -1.68 -14.04 11.53
CA GLY A 47 -1.68 -14.02 12.99
C GLY A 47 -1.60 -12.63 13.63
N ALA A 48 -2.06 -11.57 12.96
CA ALA A 48 -1.97 -10.20 13.48
C ALA A 48 -2.75 -9.96 14.78
N GLY A 49 -3.85 -10.70 15.02
CA GLY A 49 -4.74 -10.47 16.17
C GLY A 49 -5.71 -9.28 15.97
N TYR A 50 -5.67 -8.63 14.82
CA TYR A 50 -6.60 -7.59 14.37
C TYR A 50 -6.86 -7.75 12.87
N VAL A 51 -7.98 -7.22 12.40
CA VAL A 51 -8.34 -7.26 10.97
C VAL A 51 -7.95 -5.93 10.34
N SER A 52 -7.07 -5.98 9.35
CA SER A 52 -6.60 -4.80 8.63
C SER A 52 -6.93 -4.89 7.14
N GLY A 53 -7.01 -3.75 6.49
CA GLY A 53 -7.02 -3.63 5.04
C GLY A 53 -5.73 -2.96 4.58
N GLY A 54 -5.24 -3.29 3.39
CA GLY A 54 -4.03 -2.68 2.86
C GLY A 54 -3.91 -2.81 1.35
N LYS A 55 -2.92 -2.12 0.78
CA LYS A 55 -2.52 -2.23 -0.63
C LYS A 55 -1.02 -2.02 -0.75
N THR A 56 -0.38 -2.95 -1.42
CA THR A 56 1.04 -2.83 -1.82
C THR A 56 1.17 -1.96 -3.05
N GLY A 57 2.31 -1.35 -3.24
CA GLY A 57 2.67 -0.62 -4.45
C GLY A 57 4.16 -0.65 -4.69
N THR A 58 4.54 -0.48 -5.95
CA THR A 58 5.93 -0.31 -6.37
C THR A 58 5.99 0.90 -7.30
N ALA A 59 6.79 1.89 -6.95
CA ALA A 59 6.99 3.07 -7.78
C ALA A 59 8.30 2.95 -8.54
N GLN A 60 8.21 2.85 -9.86
CA GLN A 60 9.37 2.76 -10.72
C GLN A 60 10.18 4.06 -10.69
N VAL A 61 11.49 3.92 -10.52
CA VAL A 61 12.45 5.03 -10.57
C VAL A 61 13.02 5.22 -11.97
N ILE A 62 13.23 4.13 -12.69
CA ILE A 62 13.76 4.15 -14.06
C ILE A 62 12.82 3.41 -15.02
N GLY A 63 12.77 3.86 -16.28
CA GLY A 63 12.07 3.14 -17.34
C GLY A 63 12.78 1.82 -17.67
N ILE A 64 11.99 0.75 -17.86
CA ILE A 64 12.47 -0.55 -18.31
C ILE A 64 12.17 -0.66 -19.81
N GLY A 65 13.15 -1.11 -20.59
CA GLY A 65 12.99 -1.32 -22.03
C GLY A 65 11.94 -2.41 -22.32
N LYS A 66 11.26 -2.32 -23.47
CA LYS A 66 10.13 -3.18 -23.87
C LYS A 66 10.41 -4.70 -23.79
N ASN A 67 11.69 -5.10 -23.84
CA ASN A 67 12.12 -6.50 -23.79
C ASN A 67 13.06 -6.79 -22.61
N GLU A 68 13.14 -5.87 -21.66
CA GLU A 68 13.99 -6.00 -20.48
C GLU A 68 13.14 -6.36 -19.25
N LYS A 69 13.65 -7.23 -18.39
CA LYS A 69 13.05 -7.51 -17.07
C LYS A 69 13.73 -6.66 -16.02
N TYR A 70 12.95 -6.19 -15.06
CA TYR A 70 13.49 -5.50 -13.89
C TYR A 70 14.46 -6.42 -13.13
N ASN A 71 15.66 -5.92 -12.87
CA ASN A 71 16.66 -6.62 -12.08
C ASN A 71 17.30 -5.66 -11.08
N ALA A 72 16.79 -5.66 -9.85
CA ALA A 72 17.27 -4.80 -8.78
C ALA A 72 18.75 -5.01 -8.46
N ALA A 73 19.27 -6.25 -8.59
CA ALA A 73 20.67 -6.57 -8.31
C ALA A 73 21.65 -5.93 -9.32
N ALA A 74 21.19 -5.72 -10.56
CA ALA A 74 21.97 -5.06 -11.61
C ALA A 74 21.92 -3.53 -11.54
N LEU A 75 21.06 -2.96 -10.70
CA LEU A 75 20.86 -1.52 -10.58
C LEU A 75 21.61 -0.96 -9.37
N ALA A 76 22.20 0.24 -9.56
CA ALA A 76 22.67 1.04 -8.44
C ALA A 76 21.49 1.37 -7.51
N GLU A 77 21.73 1.39 -6.20
CA GLU A 77 20.68 1.53 -5.19
C GLU A 77 19.69 2.67 -5.47
N HIS A 78 20.18 3.85 -5.81
CA HIS A 78 19.35 5.04 -6.09
C HIS A 78 18.48 4.92 -7.36
N LYS A 79 18.63 3.86 -8.15
CA LYS A 79 17.84 3.55 -9.34
C LYS A 79 16.83 2.44 -9.11
N ARG A 80 16.83 1.82 -7.93
CA ARG A 80 15.87 0.79 -7.59
C ARG A 80 14.52 1.39 -7.27
N ASP A 81 13.48 0.63 -7.53
CA ASP A 81 12.11 1.03 -7.30
C ASP A 81 11.82 1.29 -5.82
N HIS A 82 10.85 2.15 -5.55
CA HIS A 82 10.40 2.45 -4.20
C HIS A 82 9.26 1.51 -3.81
N ALA A 83 9.37 0.92 -2.62
CA ALA A 83 8.33 0.08 -2.05
C ALA A 83 7.27 0.95 -1.35
N LEU A 84 5.99 0.73 -1.68
CA LEU A 84 4.88 1.45 -1.05
C LEU A 84 3.93 0.48 -0.37
N TYR A 85 3.37 0.94 0.73
CA TYR A 85 2.26 0.26 1.39
C TYR A 85 1.34 1.25 2.08
N THR A 86 0.04 1.07 1.88
CA THR A 86 -0.97 1.77 2.65
C THR A 86 -1.86 0.78 3.36
N ALA A 87 -2.25 1.09 4.59
CA ALA A 87 -3.07 0.20 5.39
C ALA A 87 -3.91 0.97 6.41
N PHE A 88 -4.97 0.33 6.86
CA PHE A 88 -5.82 0.81 7.95
C PHE A 88 -6.33 -0.34 8.80
N ALA A 89 -6.60 -0.09 10.05
CA ALA A 89 -7.15 -1.08 10.98
C ALA A 89 -7.91 -0.42 12.14
N PRO A 90 -8.92 -1.14 12.74
CA PRO A 90 -9.63 -2.29 12.17
C PRO A 90 -10.42 -1.93 10.90
N VAL A 91 -10.77 -2.94 10.09
CA VAL A 91 -11.49 -2.70 8.81
C VAL A 91 -12.86 -2.04 9.04
N ASP A 92 -13.59 -2.47 10.06
CA ASP A 92 -14.96 -1.99 10.30
C ASP A 92 -14.99 -0.57 10.88
N ASN A 93 -14.05 -0.26 11.79
CA ASN A 93 -13.95 1.04 12.44
C ASN A 93 -12.49 1.44 12.58
N PRO A 94 -11.88 2.00 11.53
CA PRO A 94 -10.46 2.32 11.50
C PRO A 94 -10.05 3.28 12.62
N LYS A 95 -9.00 2.90 13.35
CA LYS A 95 -8.37 3.70 14.41
C LYS A 95 -7.00 4.22 14.01
N ILE A 96 -6.38 3.58 13.04
CA ILE A 96 -5.09 3.98 12.49
C ILE A 96 -5.09 3.80 10.98
N VAL A 97 -4.46 4.74 10.30
CA VAL A 97 -4.11 4.66 8.88
C VAL A 97 -2.62 4.86 8.76
N ILE A 98 -1.98 4.04 7.94
CA ILE A 98 -0.55 4.10 7.67
C ILE A 98 -0.36 4.22 6.17
N ALA A 99 0.51 5.15 5.75
CA ALA A 99 1.03 5.23 4.39
C ALA A 99 2.55 5.27 4.46
N LEU A 100 3.19 4.36 3.75
CA LEU A 100 4.64 4.17 3.77
C LEU A 100 5.22 4.22 2.37
N ILE A 101 6.38 4.87 2.29
CA ILE A 101 7.31 4.78 1.17
C ILE A 101 8.65 4.36 1.76
N VAL A 102 9.21 3.30 1.21
CA VAL A 102 10.59 2.88 1.50
C VAL A 102 11.37 3.04 0.21
N GLU A 103 12.24 4.05 0.19
CA GLU A 103 13.00 4.41 -1.01
C GLU A 103 13.98 3.29 -1.38
N ASN A 104 14.05 3.00 -2.67
CA ASN A 104 15.01 2.08 -3.29
C ASN A 104 14.94 0.63 -2.75
N ALA A 105 13.82 0.25 -2.15
CA ALA A 105 13.65 -1.02 -1.44
C ALA A 105 12.86 -2.09 -2.24
N GLY A 106 12.46 -1.78 -3.48
CA GLY A 106 11.79 -2.72 -4.37
C GLY A 106 10.30 -2.91 -4.05
N PHE A 107 9.89 -4.12 -3.70
CA PHE A 107 8.46 -4.46 -3.61
C PHE A 107 7.81 -4.08 -2.28
N GLY A 108 6.58 -3.54 -2.37
CA GLY A 108 5.82 -3.10 -1.22
C GLY A 108 5.52 -4.21 -0.21
N ALA A 109 5.24 -5.43 -0.68
CA ALA A 109 4.96 -6.57 0.18
C ALA A 109 6.14 -6.99 1.05
N SER A 110 7.36 -6.92 0.50
CA SER A 110 8.58 -7.37 1.18
C SER A 110 9.23 -6.30 2.05
N ALA A 111 9.20 -5.03 1.62
CA ALA A 111 9.90 -3.96 2.31
C ALA A 111 8.97 -3.06 3.14
N ALA A 112 7.83 -2.61 2.59
CA ALA A 112 6.97 -1.65 3.26
C ALA A 112 5.94 -2.30 4.19
N ALA A 113 5.28 -3.39 3.77
CA ALA A 113 4.24 -4.06 4.57
C ALA A 113 4.74 -4.55 5.95
N PRO A 114 5.97 -5.12 6.10
CA PRO A 114 6.48 -5.50 7.42
C PRO A 114 6.66 -4.34 8.38
N ILE A 115 6.99 -3.15 7.88
CA ILE A 115 7.11 -1.94 8.70
C ILE A 115 5.72 -1.51 9.18
N ALA A 116 4.73 -1.49 8.29
CA ALA A 116 3.34 -1.20 8.66
C ALA A 116 2.82 -2.20 9.70
N ARG A 117 3.14 -3.49 9.54
CA ARG A 117 2.76 -4.52 10.52
C ARG A 117 3.35 -4.23 11.89
N LYS A 118 4.64 -3.91 11.98
CA LYS A 118 5.30 -3.57 13.25
C LYS A 118 4.67 -2.35 13.93
N ALA A 119 4.34 -1.31 13.14
CA ALA A 119 3.68 -0.11 13.65
C ALA A 119 2.28 -0.42 14.19
N MET A 120 1.50 -1.23 13.49
CA MET A 120 0.17 -1.65 13.93
C MET A 120 0.23 -2.58 15.15
N ASP A 121 1.19 -3.51 15.21
CA ASP A 121 1.41 -4.38 16.38
C ASP A 121 1.76 -3.55 17.61
N TYR A 122 2.55 -2.49 17.46
CA TYR A 122 2.82 -1.58 18.55
C TYR A 122 1.55 -0.84 19.00
N PHE A 123 0.79 -0.32 18.05
CA PHE A 123 -0.43 0.45 18.33
C PHE A 123 -1.53 -0.39 19.02
N PHE A 124 -1.81 -1.59 18.52
CA PHE A 124 -2.90 -2.43 19.03
C PHE A 124 -2.51 -3.36 20.17
N LEU A 125 -1.27 -3.85 20.17
CA LEU A 125 -0.82 -4.92 21.05
C LEU A 125 0.27 -4.48 22.03
N GLY A 126 0.73 -3.22 21.94
CA GLY A 126 1.82 -2.71 22.76
C GLY A 126 3.17 -3.40 22.50
N LYS A 127 3.29 -4.18 21.42
CA LYS A 127 4.52 -4.87 21.07
C LYS A 127 5.57 -3.88 20.60
N LYS A 128 6.56 -3.60 21.43
CA LYS A 128 7.68 -2.76 21.02
C LYS A 128 8.44 -3.44 19.89
N PRO A 129 8.83 -2.70 18.83
CA PRO A 129 9.72 -3.25 17.82
C PRO A 129 11.02 -3.64 18.53
N VAL A 130 11.42 -4.89 18.36
CA VAL A 130 12.72 -5.35 18.87
C VAL A 130 13.78 -4.62 18.07
N SER A 131 14.67 -3.92 18.77
CA SER A 131 15.78 -3.17 18.17
C SER A 131 16.95 -4.09 17.78
N GLU A 132 16.64 -5.30 17.36
CA GLU A 132 17.64 -6.14 16.73
C GLU A 132 17.80 -5.63 15.29
N VAL A 133 18.84 -4.83 15.08
CA VAL A 133 19.49 -4.70 13.79
C VAL A 133 20.11 -6.07 13.51
N SER A 134 19.26 -7.05 13.19
CA SER A 134 19.71 -8.30 12.63
C SER A 134 20.11 -8.00 11.19
N THR A 135 21.40 -7.88 10.97
CA THR A 135 22.01 -7.92 9.63
C THR A 135 21.92 -9.34 9.03
N ARG A 136 21.05 -10.21 9.55
CA ARG A 136 20.76 -11.51 8.97
C ARG A 136 19.67 -11.34 7.92
N GLY A 137 20.12 -11.34 6.67
CA GLY A 137 19.33 -11.76 5.53
C GLY A 137 18.11 -10.90 5.27
N VAL A 138 18.28 -9.78 4.59
CA VAL A 138 17.26 -9.38 3.61
C VAL A 138 17.10 -10.63 2.72
N PRO A 139 15.89 -11.24 2.64
CA PRO A 139 15.68 -12.34 1.73
C PRO A 139 16.16 -11.91 0.35
N GLU A 140 16.97 -12.76 -0.30
CA GLU A 140 17.38 -12.48 -1.68
C GLU A 140 16.12 -12.25 -2.53
N PRO A 141 16.18 -11.38 -3.54
CA PRO A 141 15.03 -11.05 -4.37
C PRO A 141 14.34 -12.27 -5.00
N ASP A 142 15.07 -13.38 -5.15
CA ASP A 142 14.61 -14.63 -5.76
C ASP A 142 13.73 -15.49 -4.83
N ASP A 143 13.66 -15.18 -3.53
CA ASP A 143 12.85 -15.94 -2.56
C ASP A 143 11.36 -15.48 -2.50
N TYR A 144 11.00 -14.48 -3.26
CA TYR A 144 9.62 -14.03 -3.36
C TYR A 144 8.95 -14.62 -4.59
N PRO A 145 7.75 -15.22 -4.46
CA PRO A 145 6.99 -15.58 -5.64
C PRO A 145 6.83 -14.33 -6.51
N GLU A 146 7.20 -14.47 -7.79
CA GLU A 146 6.93 -13.43 -8.79
C GLU A 146 5.45 -13.01 -8.63
N GLU A 147 5.22 -11.72 -8.36
CA GLU A 147 3.84 -11.23 -8.45
C GLU A 147 3.40 -11.57 -9.88
N PRO A 148 2.24 -12.21 -10.06
CA PRO A 148 1.77 -12.50 -11.40
C PRO A 148 1.77 -11.17 -12.15
N ASP A 149 2.34 -11.15 -13.35
CA ASP A 149 2.26 -10.01 -14.27
C ASP A 149 0.78 -9.67 -14.41
N GLU A 150 0.29 -8.78 -13.55
CA GLU A 150 -1.03 -8.21 -13.66
C GLU A 150 -0.96 -7.31 -14.89
N VAL A 151 -1.08 -7.95 -16.06
CA VAL A 151 -1.40 -7.26 -17.30
C VAL A 151 -2.73 -6.59 -16.99
N LEU A 152 -2.67 -5.32 -16.61
CA LEU A 152 -3.83 -4.46 -16.53
C LEU A 152 -4.50 -4.52 -17.90
N GLN A 153 -5.43 -5.46 -18.07
CA GLN A 153 -6.35 -5.38 -19.20
C GLN A 153 -7.06 -4.03 -19.06
N PRO A 154 -7.08 -3.23 -20.12
CA PRO A 154 -7.77 -1.96 -20.06
C PRO A 154 -9.20 -2.27 -19.61
N ILE A 155 -9.60 -1.66 -18.49
CA ILE A 155 -10.98 -1.68 -18.03
C ILE A 155 -11.76 -1.08 -19.19
N LEU A 156 -12.47 -1.91 -19.93
CA LEU A 156 -13.45 -1.47 -20.92
C LEU A 156 -14.46 -0.62 -20.16
N THR A 157 -14.28 0.69 -20.24
CA THR A 157 -15.30 1.63 -19.78
C THR A 157 -16.59 1.28 -20.54
N PRO A 158 -17.68 0.92 -19.86
CA PRO A 158 -18.94 0.73 -20.54
C PRO A 158 -19.27 2.04 -21.26
N ALA A 159 -19.56 1.96 -22.56
CA ALA A 159 -19.97 3.10 -23.35
C ALA A 159 -21.14 3.78 -22.64
N ILE A 160 -20.97 5.07 -22.34
CA ILE A 160 -22.04 5.91 -21.83
C ILE A 160 -23.08 5.94 -22.95
N PRO A 161 -24.35 5.56 -22.72
CA PRO A 161 -25.39 5.70 -23.72
C PRO A 161 -25.48 7.19 -24.11
N GLU A 162 -25.35 7.49 -25.39
CA GLU A 162 -25.68 8.82 -25.91
C GLU A 162 -27.14 9.10 -25.61
N GLU A 163 -27.42 10.16 -24.83
CA GLU A 163 -28.79 10.66 -24.65
C GLU A 163 -29.30 11.13 -26.01
N GLU A 164 -30.27 10.44 -26.55
CA GLU A 164 -31.03 10.90 -27.71
C GLU A 164 -31.68 12.23 -27.36
N ASN A 165 -31.15 13.32 -27.92
CA ASN A 165 -31.84 14.61 -27.95
C ASN A 165 -33.08 14.47 -28.86
N THR A 166 -34.21 14.16 -28.30
CA THR A 166 -35.48 14.39 -28.96
C THR A 166 -35.81 15.87 -28.87
N GLU A 167 -35.46 16.62 -29.93
CA GLU A 167 -36.07 17.94 -30.17
C GLU A 167 -37.54 17.68 -30.55
N GLU A 168 -38.47 18.02 -29.66
CA GLU A 168 -39.87 18.18 -29.97
C GLU A 168 -40.10 19.53 -30.66
N GLU A 169 -40.67 19.48 -31.88
CA GLU A 169 -41.25 20.64 -32.55
C GLU A 169 -42.61 21.07 -31.91
#